data_48ee2982d1b77c56db618e11128f61d4
#
_entry.id   48ee2982d1b77c56db618e11128f61d4
#
_cell.length_a   1.000
_cell.length_b   1.000
_cell.length_c   1.000
_cell.angle_alpha   90.00
_cell.angle_beta   90.00
_cell.angle_gamma   90.00
#
_symmetry.space_group_name_H-M   'P 1'
#
loop_
_entity.id
_entity.type
_entity.pdbx_description
1 polymer ?
#
loop_
_entity_poly.entity_id
_entity_poly.type
_entity_poly.pdbx_seq_one_letter_code
_entity_poly.pdbx_strand_id
1 'polypeptide(L)'
;MADTKKLSPGSVGLAAGLSILALLFYALQLTTLANLAGSDAAGNGYAQAYAAIEIIFLWILLSALVLIAFLKGAMPAPAAVVALILVPASGLVAFGALDLLSRPGIAPFRWPIILPASIPPLIVAYCFWALLPDLRARIPARIAGAAIWGAIFLLCIAILPFQAMREHADSLVAEALERYDAALAKTPPDAPLWDWVQFFNTRNETRLGEILDGIKKLDRRQSDAELMLERGDFPLRFIGRLDLTPTPALCDSARALLRKRVQPLVLATPQSKPYSDIAGQVYDALTAMTWLIGYDCDATAEAQAWETMANAYRDT
;
A
#
# COMPACT_ATOMS: atom_id res chain seq x y z
N MET A 1 -32.53 2.24 -42.89
CA MET A 1 -31.32 3.01 -43.33
C MET A 1 -31.25 4.22 -42.41
N ALA A 2 -30.35 4.23 -41.45
CA ALA A 2 -30.18 5.37 -40.57
C ALA A 2 -29.36 6.41 -41.36
N ASP A 3 -29.94 7.59 -41.49
CA ASP A 3 -29.36 8.75 -42.14
C ASP A 3 -28.00 9.08 -41.50
N THR A 4 -26.90 8.86 -42.19
CA THR A 4 -25.56 9.16 -41.71
C THR A 4 -25.35 10.67 -41.73
N LYS A 5 -25.88 11.36 -40.72
CA LYS A 5 -25.62 12.79 -40.50
C LYS A 5 -24.10 12.99 -40.47
N LYS A 6 -23.54 13.66 -41.49
CA LYS A 6 -22.12 14.04 -41.54
C LYS A 6 -21.81 14.87 -40.29
N LEU A 7 -20.87 14.38 -39.46
CA LEU A 7 -20.36 15.11 -38.31
C LEU A 7 -19.76 16.46 -38.78
N SER A 8 -20.06 17.54 -38.08
CA SER A 8 -19.45 18.83 -38.37
C SER A 8 -17.95 18.79 -38.08
N PRO A 9 -17.08 19.46 -38.86
CA PRO A 9 -15.63 19.49 -38.62
C PRO A 9 -15.25 19.87 -37.17
N GLY A 10 -15.99 20.80 -36.58
CA GLY A 10 -15.75 21.24 -35.20
C GLY A 10 -16.00 20.18 -34.15
N SER A 11 -16.95 19.25 -34.38
CA SER A 11 -17.22 18.15 -33.44
C SER A 11 -16.17 17.05 -33.50
N VAL A 12 -15.59 16.82 -34.67
CA VAL A 12 -14.46 15.88 -34.83
C VAL A 12 -13.21 16.44 -34.13
N GLY A 13 -12.95 17.74 -34.31
CA GLY A 13 -11.84 18.42 -33.62
C GLY A 13 -11.95 18.40 -32.10
N LEU A 14 -13.14 18.64 -31.53
CA LEU A 14 -13.38 18.56 -30.08
C LEU A 14 -13.16 17.15 -29.58
N ALA A 15 -13.70 16.13 -30.24
CA ALA A 15 -13.53 14.74 -29.83
C ALA A 15 -12.06 14.30 -29.92
N ALA A 16 -11.33 14.74 -30.97
CA ALA A 16 -9.89 14.47 -31.09
C ALA A 16 -9.09 15.14 -29.93
N GLY A 17 -9.39 16.41 -29.63
CA GLY A 17 -8.76 17.13 -28.52
C GLY A 17 -8.99 16.44 -27.15
N LEU A 18 -10.23 16.05 -26.87
CA LEU A 18 -10.55 15.31 -25.63
C LEU A 18 -9.89 13.94 -25.59
N SER A 19 -9.78 13.24 -26.73
CA SER A 19 -9.09 11.95 -26.80
C SER A 19 -7.59 12.09 -26.51
N ILE A 20 -6.94 13.13 -27.07
CA ILE A 20 -5.53 13.41 -26.79
C ILE A 20 -5.35 13.72 -25.30
N LEU A 21 -6.21 14.54 -24.72
CA LEU A 21 -6.16 14.88 -23.30
C LEU A 21 -6.38 13.65 -22.42
N ALA A 22 -7.35 12.78 -22.76
CA ALA A 22 -7.59 11.53 -22.08
C ALA A 22 -6.38 10.58 -22.14
N LEU A 23 -5.70 10.50 -23.29
CA LEU A 23 -4.48 9.70 -23.44
C LEU A 23 -3.31 10.27 -22.63
N LEU A 24 -3.19 11.58 -22.50
CA LEU A 24 -2.17 12.21 -21.64
C LEU A 24 -2.41 11.88 -20.17
N PHE A 25 -3.64 12.04 -19.66
CA PHE A 25 -3.99 11.67 -18.31
C PHE A 25 -3.85 10.16 -18.06
N TYR A 26 -4.16 9.33 -19.05
CA TYR A 26 -3.95 7.90 -18.99
C TYR A 26 -2.46 7.53 -18.88
N ALA A 27 -1.60 8.15 -19.66
CA ALA A 27 -0.15 7.93 -19.57
C ALA A 27 0.40 8.37 -18.21
N LEU A 28 -0.07 9.51 -17.67
CA LEU A 28 0.30 9.98 -16.34
C LEU A 28 -0.14 8.99 -15.26
N GLN A 29 -1.39 8.54 -15.30
CA GLN A 29 -1.92 7.52 -14.39
C GLN A 29 -1.10 6.24 -14.40
N LEU A 30 -0.70 5.73 -15.58
CA LEU A 30 0.13 4.53 -15.67
C LEU A 30 1.50 4.72 -15.00
N THR A 31 2.13 5.88 -15.13
CA THR A 31 3.40 6.18 -14.48
C THR A 31 3.24 6.26 -12.96
N THR A 32 2.17 6.89 -12.47
CA THR A 32 1.86 6.97 -11.03
C THR A 32 1.60 5.58 -10.45
N LEU A 33 0.79 4.76 -11.12
CA LEU A 33 0.49 3.39 -10.68
C LEU A 33 1.73 2.47 -10.68
N ALA A 34 2.64 2.66 -11.62
CA ALA A 34 3.89 1.88 -11.66
C ALA A 34 4.82 2.20 -10.47
N ASN A 35 4.76 3.42 -9.96
CA ASN A 35 5.62 3.91 -8.89
C ASN A 35 5.03 3.75 -7.47
N LEU A 36 3.77 3.32 -7.34
CA LEU A 36 3.09 3.15 -6.03
C LEU A 36 3.83 2.21 -5.05
N ALA A 37 4.67 1.31 -5.53
CA ALA A 37 5.28 0.26 -4.72
C ALA A 37 6.72 0.56 -4.24
N GLY A 38 7.25 1.75 -4.50
CA GLY A 38 8.67 2.07 -4.25
C GLY A 38 8.92 3.17 -3.23
N SER A 39 7.88 3.77 -2.64
CA SER A 39 8.02 4.89 -1.72
C SER A 39 7.79 4.49 -0.26
N ASP A 40 8.28 5.30 0.66
CA ASP A 40 7.95 5.21 2.08
C ASP A 40 6.44 5.42 2.34
N ALA A 41 5.99 5.25 3.58
CA ALA A 41 4.56 5.34 3.92
C ALA A 41 3.94 6.71 3.58
N ALA A 42 4.69 7.81 3.72
CA ALA A 42 4.22 9.15 3.38
C ALA A 42 4.16 9.35 1.86
N GLY A 43 5.20 8.94 1.13
CA GLY A 43 5.24 8.97 -0.33
C GLY A 43 4.15 8.13 -0.96
N ASN A 44 3.84 6.96 -0.39
CA ASN A 44 2.72 6.12 -0.84
C ASN A 44 1.37 6.82 -0.68
N GLY A 45 1.13 7.54 0.43
CA GLY A 45 -0.10 8.30 0.64
C GLY A 45 -0.29 9.41 -0.39
N TYR A 46 0.77 10.16 -0.71
CA TYR A 46 0.73 11.18 -1.76
C TYR A 46 0.52 10.56 -3.15
N ALA A 47 1.23 9.50 -3.49
CA ALA A 47 1.08 8.81 -4.77
C ALA A 47 -0.35 8.27 -4.97
N GLN A 48 -0.98 7.74 -3.93
CA GLN A 48 -2.38 7.33 -3.94
C GLN A 48 -3.34 8.51 -4.20
N ALA A 49 -3.14 9.64 -3.52
CA ALA A 49 -3.96 10.83 -3.70
C ALA A 49 -3.87 11.35 -5.15
N TYR A 50 -2.66 11.40 -5.72
CA TYR A 50 -2.45 11.77 -7.12
C TYR A 50 -3.11 10.78 -8.08
N ALA A 51 -2.93 9.47 -7.89
CA ALA A 51 -3.58 8.45 -8.71
C ALA A 51 -5.12 8.55 -8.66
N ALA A 52 -5.68 8.83 -7.47
CA ALA A 52 -7.12 9.03 -7.32
C ALA A 52 -7.62 10.25 -8.11
N ILE A 53 -6.90 11.37 -8.04
CA ILE A 53 -7.22 12.58 -8.80
C ILE A 53 -7.13 12.31 -10.31
N GLU A 54 -6.09 11.64 -10.78
CA GLU A 54 -5.90 11.26 -12.17
C GLU A 54 -7.03 10.36 -12.67
N ILE A 55 -7.47 9.38 -11.88
CA ILE A 55 -8.63 8.54 -12.19
C ILE A 55 -9.88 9.40 -12.38
N ILE A 56 -10.18 10.32 -11.44
CA ILE A 56 -11.35 11.19 -11.54
C ILE A 56 -11.33 11.98 -12.84
N PHE A 57 -10.23 12.69 -13.12
CA PHE A 57 -10.12 13.50 -14.33
C PHE A 57 -10.23 12.66 -15.60
N LEU A 58 -9.56 11.51 -15.66
CA LEU A 58 -9.62 10.61 -16.79
C LEU A 58 -11.06 10.13 -17.05
N TRP A 59 -11.79 9.70 -16.00
CA TRP A 59 -13.17 9.23 -16.17
C TRP A 59 -14.15 10.34 -16.53
N ILE A 60 -13.94 11.57 -16.08
CA ILE A 60 -14.70 12.74 -16.54
C ILE A 60 -14.48 12.94 -18.05
N LEU A 61 -13.23 12.86 -18.53
CA LEU A 61 -12.91 13.01 -19.97
C LEU A 61 -13.52 11.88 -20.79
N LEU A 62 -13.44 10.62 -20.33
CA LEU A 62 -14.03 9.48 -20.99
C LEU A 62 -15.57 9.58 -21.03
N SER A 63 -16.20 10.04 -19.96
CA SER A 63 -17.65 10.29 -19.91
C SER A 63 -18.06 11.38 -20.90
N ALA A 64 -17.28 12.46 -20.99
CA ALA A 64 -17.51 13.54 -21.96
C ALA A 64 -17.39 13.02 -23.41
N LEU A 65 -16.40 12.18 -23.71
CA LEU A 65 -16.23 11.57 -25.03
C LEU A 65 -17.44 10.71 -25.41
N VAL A 66 -17.90 9.84 -24.49
CA VAL A 66 -19.08 9.00 -24.70
C VAL A 66 -20.32 9.85 -24.90
N LEU A 67 -20.50 10.91 -24.12
CA LEU A 67 -21.61 11.84 -24.24
C LEU A 67 -21.61 12.55 -25.60
N ILE A 68 -20.45 13.00 -26.08
CA ILE A 68 -20.32 13.61 -27.40
C ILE A 68 -20.69 12.60 -28.49
N ALA A 69 -20.19 11.38 -28.43
CA ALA A 69 -20.52 10.33 -29.39
C ALA A 69 -22.03 10.02 -29.40
N PHE A 70 -22.67 10.02 -28.25
CA PHE A 70 -24.13 9.86 -28.12
C PHE A 70 -24.89 11.06 -28.72
N LEU A 71 -24.59 12.29 -28.28
CA LEU A 71 -25.28 13.50 -28.75
C LEU A 71 -25.15 13.73 -30.26
N LYS A 72 -24.07 13.22 -30.86
CA LYS A 72 -23.88 13.26 -32.33
C LYS A 72 -24.58 12.11 -33.07
N GLY A 73 -25.31 11.25 -32.37
CA GLY A 73 -25.99 10.11 -32.99
C GLY A 73 -25.03 9.06 -33.57
N ALA A 74 -23.76 9.08 -33.13
CA ALA A 74 -22.75 8.12 -33.55
C ALA A 74 -22.93 6.74 -32.88
N MET A 75 -23.63 6.68 -31.74
CA MET A 75 -23.88 5.47 -30.97
C MET A 75 -25.34 5.03 -31.12
N PRO A 76 -25.62 3.72 -31.32
CA PRO A 76 -26.98 3.20 -31.23
C PRO A 76 -27.48 3.30 -29.79
N ALA A 77 -28.78 3.57 -29.62
CA ALA A 77 -29.39 3.80 -28.30
C ALA A 77 -29.08 2.71 -27.24
N PRO A 78 -29.12 1.40 -27.55
CA PRO A 78 -28.73 0.38 -26.56
C PRO A 78 -27.29 0.49 -26.09
N ALA A 79 -26.36 0.79 -27.00
CA ALA A 79 -24.94 0.94 -26.64
C ALA A 79 -24.71 2.22 -25.81
N ALA A 80 -25.48 3.28 -26.05
CA ALA A 80 -25.42 4.49 -25.23
C ALA A 80 -25.88 4.23 -23.79
N VAL A 81 -26.97 3.48 -23.60
CA VAL A 81 -27.44 3.10 -22.24
C VAL A 81 -26.39 2.26 -21.52
N VAL A 82 -25.83 1.27 -22.19
CA VAL A 82 -24.76 0.43 -21.63
C VAL A 82 -23.54 1.29 -21.26
N ALA A 83 -23.12 2.20 -22.12
CA ALA A 83 -21.99 3.10 -21.87
C ALA A 83 -22.23 4.04 -20.66
N LEU A 84 -23.44 4.60 -20.55
CA LEU A 84 -23.82 5.48 -19.43
C LEU A 84 -23.75 4.77 -18.07
N ILE A 85 -23.93 3.46 -18.04
CA ILE A 85 -23.84 2.65 -16.81
C ILE A 85 -22.39 2.16 -16.59
N LEU A 86 -21.76 1.60 -17.63
CA LEU A 86 -20.46 0.95 -17.49
C LEU A 86 -19.31 1.94 -17.32
N VAL A 87 -19.38 3.15 -17.89
CA VAL A 87 -18.28 4.13 -17.73
C VAL A 87 -18.15 4.57 -16.27
N PRO A 88 -19.20 5.04 -15.57
CA PRO A 88 -19.11 5.33 -14.14
C PRO A 88 -18.75 4.11 -13.30
N ALA A 89 -19.37 2.94 -13.58
CA ALA A 89 -19.07 1.70 -12.86
C ALA A 89 -17.60 1.31 -12.98
N SER A 90 -17.01 1.45 -14.18
CA SER A 90 -15.59 1.18 -14.39
C SER A 90 -14.67 2.15 -13.67
N GLY A 91 -15.10 3.39 -13.42
CA GLY A 91 -14.41 4.35 -12.56
C GLY A 91 -14.34 3.86 -11.11
N LEU A 92 -15.47 3.37 -10.58
CA LEU A 92 -15.50 2.77 -9.24
C LEU A 92 -14.61 1.53 -9.14
N VAL A 93 -14.57 0.71 -10.19
CA VAL A 93 -13.67 -0.45 -10.28
C VAL A 93 -12.20 -0.01 -10.28
N ALA A 94 -11.86 1.06 -10.99
CA ALA A 94 -10.49 1.61 -11.00
C ALA A 94 -10.09 2.11 -9.61
N PHE A 95 -10.99 2.76 -8.88
CA PHE A 95 -10.75 3.15 -7.48
C PHE A 95 -10.57 1.95 -6.57
N GLY A 96 -11.41 0.92 -6.70
CA GLY A 96 -11.26 -0.34 -5.96
C GLY A 96 -9.92 -1.01 -6.22
N ALA A 97 -9.45 -1.01 -7.47
CA ALA A 97 -8.15 -1.53 -7.85
C ALA A 97 -7.00 -0.71 -7.24
N LEU A 98 -7.12 0.63 -7.19
CA LEU A 98 -6.14 1.50 -6.55
C LEU A 98 -6.02 1.21 -5.06
N ASP A 99 -7.14 1.05 -4.35
CA ASP A 99 -7.16 0.71 -2.94
C ASP A 99 -6.51 -0.67 -2.67
N LEU A 100 -6.76 -1.66 -3.53
CA LEU A 100 -6.09 -2.96 -3.45
C LEU A 100 -4.58 -2.88 -3.66
N LEU A 101 -4.12 -2.07 -4.61
CA LEU A 101 -2.69 -1.89 -4.93
C LEU A 101 -1.93 -1.19 -3.81
N SER A 102 -2.59 -0.38 -3.02
CA SER A 102 -1.99 0.42 -1.95
C SER A 102 -1.76 -0.34 -0.65
N ARG A 103 -2.32 -1.54 -0.51
CA ARG A 103 -2.26 -2.30 0.74
C ARG A 103 -1.01 -3.16 0.83
N PRO A 104 -0.25 -3.08 1.95
CA PRO A 104 0.86 -3.98 2.20
C PRO A 104 0.34 -5.43 2.32
N GLY A 105 0.98 -6.36 1.60
CA GLY A 105 0.62 -7.79 1.61
C GLY A 105 -0.10 -8.27 0.34
N ILE A 106 -0.70 -7.38 -0.46
CA ILE A 106 -1.25 -7.70 -1.78
C ILE A 106 -0.21 -7.40 -2.89
N ALA A 107 0.89 -6.76 -2.51
CA ALA A 107 1.98 -6.34 -3.40
C ALA A 107 2.55 -7.40 -4.38
N PRO A 108 2.62 -8.72 -4.07
CA PRO A 108 3.08 -9.69 -5.06
C PRO A 108 2.13 -9.83 -6.25
N PHE A 109 0.87 -9.44 -6.11
CA PHE A 109 -0.14 -9.55 -7.16
C PHE A 109 -0.48 -8.18 -7.74
N ARG A 110 0.40 -7.61 -8.57
CA ARG A 110 0.15 -6.33 -9.26
C ARG A 110 -0.90 -6.40 -10.38
N TRP A 111 -1.51 -7.56 -10.62
CA TRP A 111 -2.46 -7.71 -11.70
C TRP A 111 -3.72 -6.82 -11.60
N PRO A 112 -4.23 -6.34 -10.41
CA PRO A 112 -5.32 -5.36 -10.37
C PRO A 112 -5.04 -4.08 -11.18
N ILE A 113 -3.77 -3.79 -11.46
CA ILE A 113 -3.36 -2.66 -12.31
C ILE A 113 -3.91 -2.80 -13.75
N ILE A 114 -4.17 -4.03 -14.21
CA ILE A 114 -4.73 -4.30 -15.53
C ILE A 114 -6.11 -3.65 -15.68
N LEU A 115 -6.89 -3.51 -14.61
CA LEU A 115 -8.22 -2.94 -14.65
C LEU A 115 -8.19 -1.44 -15.03
N PRO A 116 -7.54 -0.55 -14.25
CA PRO A 116 -7.42 0.86 -14.65
C PRO A 116 -6.56 1.05 -15.90
N ALA A 117 -5.67 0.11 -16.23
CA ALA A 117 -4.85 0.20 -17.43
C ALA A 117 -5.57 -0.21 -18.71
N SER A 118 -6.50 -1.16 -18.69
CA SER A 118 -7.14 -1.68 -19.92
C SER A 118 -8.46 -1.01 -20.25
N ILE A 119 -9.20 -0.51 -19.27
CA ILE A 119 -10.54 0.06 -19.49
C ILE A 119 -10.50 1.36 -20.28
N PRO A 120 -9.67 2.37 -19.97
CA PRO A 120 -9.64 3.64 -20.70
C PRO A 120 -9.37 3.49 -22.21
N PRO A 121 -8.36 2.73 -22.66
CA PRO A 121 -8.12 2.56 -24.09
C PRO A 121 -9.28 1.84 -24.81
N LEU A 122 -10.01 0.95 -24.15
CA LEU A 122 -11.19 0.31 -24.73
C LEU A 122 -12.31 1.32 -24.96
N ILE A 123 -12.57 2.21 -24.00
CA ILE A 123 -13.58 3.29 -24.15
C ILE A 123 -13.18 4.24 -25.28
N VAL A 124 -11.92 4.67 -25.31
CA VAL A 124 -11.40 5.55 -26.37
C VAL A 124 -11.51 4.86 -27.74
N ALA A 125 -11.12 3.59 -27.86
CA ALA A 125 -11.24 2.82 -29.10
C ALA A 125 -12.70 2.73 -29.57
N TYR A 126 -13.65 2.54 -28.66
CA TYR A 126 -15.07 2.55 -29.00
C TYR A 126 -15.54 3.92 -29.50
N CYS A 127 -15.13 5.00 -28.86
CA CYS A 127 -15.46 6.36 -29.26
C CYS A 127 -14.88 6.69 -30.64
N PHE A 128 -13.63 6.29 -30.91
CA PHE A 128 -13.02 6.43 -32.25
C PHE A 128 -13.77 5.64 -33.32
N TRP A 129 -14.09 4.37 -33.02
CA TRP A 129 -14.91 3.56 -33.92
C TRP A 129 -16.25 4.24 -34.19
N ALA A 130 -16.93 4.78 -33.19
CA ALA A 130 -18.23 5.42 -33.32
C ALA A 130 -18.18 6.73 -34.14
N LEU A 131 -17.10 7.50 -34.01
CA LEU A 131 -16.95 8.79 -34.64
C LEU A 131 -16.39 8.73 -36.07
N LEU A 132 -15.69 7.64 -36.46
CA LEU A 132 -15.09 7.47 -37.77
C LEU A 132 -15.98 6.66 -38.71
N PRO A 133 -16.56 7.27 -39.77
CA PRO A 133 -17.50 6.59 -40.71
C PRO A 133 -16.89 5.37 -41.38
N ASP A 134 -15.60 5.45 -41.76
CA ASP A 134 -14.89 4.38 -42.45
C ASP A 134 -14.73 3.13 -41.57
N LEU A 135 -14.51 3.29 -40.27
CA LEU A 135 -14.43 2.19 -39.34
C LEU A 135 -15.82 1.57 -39.10
N ARG A 136 -16.86 2.41 -39.01
CA ARG A 136 -18.25 1.92 -38.88
C ARG A 136 -18.71 1.14 -40.12
N ALA A 137 -18.23 1.50 -41.29
CA ALA A 137 -18.54 0.77 -42.51
C ALA A 137 -17.90 -0.62 -42.55
N ARG A 138 -16.73 -0.78 -41.93
CA ARG A 138 -15.98 -2.05 -41.88
C ARG A 138 -16.42 -2.99 -40.75
N ILE A 139 -16.75 -2.43 -39.59
CA ILE A 139 -17.09 -3.22 -38.38
C ILE A 139 -18.53 -2.91 -37.97
N PRO A 140 -19.44 -3.89 -38.00
CA PRO A 140 -20.84 -3.70 -37.61
C PRO A 140 -20.97 -3.25 -36.16
N ALA A 141 -21.90 -2.31 -35.89
CA ALA A 141 -22.13 -1.75 -34.56
C ALA A 141 -22.42 -2.80 -33.48
N ARG A 142 -23.09 -3.89 -33.81
CA ARG A 142 -23.37 -4.98 -32.87
C ARG A 142 -22.09 -5.68 -32.42
N ILE A 143 -21.14 -5.90 -33.34
CA ILE A 143 -19.87 -6.58 -33.06
C ILE A 143 -18.98 -5.68 -32.23
N ALA A 144 -18.76 -4.43 -32.66
CA ALA A 144 -17.93 -3.46 -31.94
C ALA A 144 -18.47 -3.21 -30.51
N GLY A 145 -19.79 -3.00 -30.38
CA GLY A 145 -20.44 -2.78 -29.09
C GLY A 145 -20.33 -4.01 -28.18
N ALA A 146 -20.68 -5.20 -28.67
CA ALA A 146 -20.62 -6.43 -27.89
C ALA A 146 -19.17 -6.75 -27.44
N ALA A 147 -18.19 -6.60 -28.31
CA ALA A 147 -16.79 -6.89 -28.02
C ALA A 147 -16.22 -5.93 -26.95
N ILE A 148 -16.39 -4.62 -27.16
CA ILE A 148 -15.77 -3.63 -26.28
C ILE A 148 -16.50 -3.51 -24.94
N TRP A 149 -17.83 -3.34 -24.96
CA TRP A 149 -18.61 -3.23 -23.73
C TRP A 149 -18.66 -4.56 -22.95
N GLY A 150 -18.66 -5.69 -23.66
CA GLY A 150 -18.51 -7.02 -23.03
C GLY A 150 -17.17 -7.20 -22.36
N ALA A 151 -16.07 -6.76 -22.99
CA ALA A 151 -14.75 -6.79 -22.39
C ALA A 151 -14.67 -5.89 -21.14
N ILE A 152 -15.21 -4.66 -21.20
CA ILE A 152 -15.25 -3.75 -20.04
C ILE A 152 -16.08 -4.37 -18.90
N PHE A 153 -17.22 -4.96 -19.22
CA PHE A 153 -18.08 -5.64 -18.23
C PHE A 153 -17.36 -6.80 -17.53
N LEU A 154 -16.67 -7.65 -18.30
CA LEU A 154 -15.87 -8.74 -17.74
C LEU A 154 -14.71 -8.23 -16.86
N LEU A 155 -14.04 -7.16 -17.29
CA LEU A 155 -13.00 -6.51 -16.46
C LEU A 155 -13.61 -5.96 -15.16
N CYS A 156 -14.79 -5.33 -15.20
CA CYS A 156 -15.44 -4.84 -14.00
C CYS A 156 -15.81 -5.97 -13.02
N ILE A 157 -16.26 -7.13 -13.54
CA ILE A 157 -16.57 -8.29 -12.69
C ILE A 157 -15.31 -8.92 -12.11
N ALA A 158 -14.19 -8.87 -12.81
CA ALA A 158 -12.93 -9.47 -12.37
C ALA A 158 -12.39 -8.88 -11.05
N ILE A 159 -12.89 -7.73 -10.59
CA ILE A 159 -12.51 -7.16 -9.28
C ILE A 159 -13.23 -7.86 -8.11
N LEU A 160 -14.39 -8.45 -8.31
CA LEU A 160 -15.23 -9.00 -7.24
C LEU A 160 -14.52 -10.06 -6.37
N PRO A 161 -13.76 -11.03 -6.93
CA PRO A 161 -13.01 -11.99 -6.13
C PRO A 161 -12.01 -11.32 -5.18
N PHE A 162 -11.45 -10.19 -5.58
CA PHE A 162 -10.44 -9.46 -4.77
C PHE A 162 -11.08 -8.66 -3.66
N GLN A 163 -12.26 -8.10 -3.89
CA GLN A 163 -13.04 -7.48 -2.83
C GLN A 163 -13.44 -8.51 -1.78
N ALA A 164 -13.88 -9.71 -2.20
CA ALA A 164 -14.18 -10.80 -1.28
C ALA A 164 -12.94 -11.27 -0.49
N MET A 165 -11.78 -11.41 -1.15
CA MET A 165 -10.52 -11.74 -0.46
C MET A 165 -10.11 -10.63 0.52
N ARG A 166 -10.34 -9.37 0.16
CA ARG A 166 -10.09 -8.23 1.04
C ARG A 166 -10.97 -8.26 2.29
N GLU A 167 -12.28 -8.40 2.12
CA GLU A 167 -13.23 -8.49 3.24
C GLU A 167 -12.86 -9.63 4.19
N HIS A 168 -12.45 -10.76 3.64
CA HIS A 168 -11.95 -11.88 4.43
C HIS A 168 -10.65 -11.54 5.18
N ALA A 169 -9.70 -10.88 4.52
CA ALA A 169 -8.46 -10.43 5.18
C ALA A 169 -8.73 -9.40 6.28
N ASP A 170 -9.63 -8.45 6.03
CA ASP A 170 -10.02 -7.44 7.02
C ASP A 170 -10.75 -8.09 8.23
N SER A 171 -11.57 -9.13 8.01
CA SER A 171 -12.21 -9.90 9.10
C SER A 171 -11.19 -10.67 9.94
N LEU A 172 -10.18 -11.28 9.32
CA LEU A 172 -9.09 -11.95 10.06
C LEU A 172 -8.27 -10.99 10.91
N VAL A 173 -8.02 -9.77 10.41
CA VAL A 173 -7.35 -8.72 11.18
C VAL A 173 -8.21 -8.27 12.36
N ALA A 174 -9.53 -8.09 12.16
CA ALA A 174 -10.46 -7.73 13.22
C ALA A 174 -10.51 -8.81 14.32
N GLU A 175 -10.63 -10.08 13.94
CA GLU A 175 -10.59 -11.20 14.90
C GLU A 175 -9.26 -11.30 15.64
N ALA A 176 -8.13 -11.06 14.95
CA ALA A 176 -6.82 -11.04 15.59
C ALA A 176 -6.73 -9.90 16.62
N LEU A 177 -7.32 -8.76 16.32
CA LEU A 177 -7.35 -7.60 17.20
C LEU A 177 -8.23 -7.87 18.43
N GLU A 178 -9.41 -8.47 18.26
CA GLU A 178 -10.27 -8.87 19.40
C GLU A 178 -9.57 -9.88 20.32
N ARG A 179 -8.90 -10.88 19.73
CA ARG A 179 -8.11 -11.85 20.50
C ARG A 179 -6.98 -11.17 21.28
N TYR A 180 -6.31 -10.22 20.65
CA TYR A 180 -5.27 -9.41 21.27
C TYR A 180 -5.83 -8.60 22.46
N ASP A 181 -6.96 -7.91 22.28
CA ASP A 181 -7.60 -7.14 23.36
C ASP A 181 -8.08 -8.01 24.50
N ALA A 182 -8.66 -9.17 24.18
CA ALA A 182 -9.08 -10.13 25.18
C ALA A 182 -7.90 -10.73 25.96
N ALA A 183 -6.74 -10.93 25.30
CA ALA A 183 -5.53 -11.41 25.96
C ALA A 183 -4.94 -10.32 26.87
N LEU A 184 -4.87 -9.07 26.39
CA LEU A 184 -4.39 -7.94 27.17
C LEU A 184 -5.26 -7.70 28.42
N ALA A 185 -6.59 -7.75 28.28
CA ALA A 185 -7.52 -7.58 29.40
C ALA A 185 -7.43 -8.70 30.46
N LYS A 186 -6.95 -9.88 30.06
CA LYS A 186 -6.72 -11.01 30.97
C LYS A 186 -5.35 -11.01 31.63
N THR A 187 -4.43 -10.17 31.17
CA THR A 187 -3.08 -10.07 31.73
C THR A 187 -3.16 -9.44 33.13
N PRO A 188 -2.75 -10.13 34.17
CA PRO A 188 -2.77 -9.58 35.51
C PRO A 188 -1.89 -8.31 35.60
N PRO A 189 -2.28 -7.33 36.43
CA PRO A 189 -1.50 -6.11 36.56
C PRO A 189 -0.11 -6.35 37.18
N ASP A 190 0.10 -7.44 37.86
CA ASP A 190 1.36 -7.90 38.46
C ASP A 190 2.06 -8.98 37.62
N ALA A 191 1.59 -9.24 36.41
CA ALA A 191 2.21 -10.19 35.49
C ALA A 191 3.68 -9.81 35.20
N PRO A 192 4.57 -10.80 34.99
CA PRO A 192 5.94 -10.51 34.64
C PRO A 192 6.07 -9.75 33.31
N LEU A 193 7.18 -9.02 33.18
CA LEU A 193 7.42 -8.17 32.00
C LEU A 193 7.31 -8.93 30.66
N TRP A 194 7.74 -10.20 30.60
CA TRP A 194 7.65 -11.00 29.36
C TRP A 194 6.22 -11.27 28.90
N ASP A 195 5.23 -11.28 29.79
CA ASP A 195 3.81 -11.44 29.45
C ASP A 195 3.25 -10.14 28.82
N TRP A 196 3.79 -8.99 29.18
CA TRP A 196 3.43 -7.69 28.62
C TRP A 196 4.12 -7.41 27.26
N VAL A 197 5.35 -7.89 27.11
CA VAL A 197 6.17 -7.64 25.91
C VAL A 197 5.54 -8.23 24.63
N GLN A 198 4.78 -9.31 24.73
CA GLN A 198 4.06 -9.87 23.59
C GLN A 198 3.09 -8.87 22.94
N PHE A 199 2.63 -7.86 23.68
CA PHE A 199 1.73 -6.83 23.21
C PHE A 199 2.43 -5.63 22.54
N PHE A 200 3.75 -5.58 22.49
CA PHE A 200 4.48 -4.47 21.86
C PHE A 200 4.35 -4.38 20.34
N ASN A 201 3.82 -5.40 19.70
CA ASN A 201 3.61 -5.42 18.24
C ASN A 201 2.36 -4.65 17.78
N THR A 202 1.66 -3.96 18.69
CA THR A 202 0.53 -3.12 18.31
C THR A 202 0.99 -1.91 17.48
N ARG A 203 0.26 -1.62 16.40
CA ARG A 203 0.43 -0.40 15.60
C ARG A 203 -0.35 0.80 16.17
N ASN A 204 -1.14 0.57 17.21
CA ASN A 204 -1.94 1.61 17.85
C ASN A 204 -1.13 2.23 18.98
N GLU A 205 -0.67 3.47 18.78
CA GLU A 205 0.15 4.22 19.75
C GLU A 205 -0.58 4.44 21.09
N THR A 206 -1.89 4.64 21.08
CA THR A 206 -2.67 4.81 22.33
C THR A 206 -2.62 3.53 23.15
N ARG A 207 -2.83 2.38 22.52
CA ARG A 207 -2.73 1.06 23.20
C ARG A 207 -1.32 0.77 23.67
N LEU A 208 -0.32 1.10 22.86
CA LEU A 208 1.07 0.96 23.27
C LEU A 208 1.36 1.83 24.51
N GLY A 209 0.81 3.04 24.57
CA GLY A 209 0.87 3.90 25.74
C GLY A 209 0.28 3.23 26.99
N GLU A 210 -0.92 2.68 26.91
CA GLU A 210 -1.59 1.96 28.01
C GLU A 210 -0.76 0.77 28.51
N ILE A 211 -0.19 -0.02 27.58
CA ILE A 211 0.68 -1.16 27.90
C ILE A 211 1.94 -0.68 28.64
N LEU A 212 2.60 0.35 28.12
CA LEU A 212 3.81 0.91 28.75
C LEU A 212 3.52 1.49 30.14
N ASP A 213 2.37 2.14 30.31
CA ASP A 213 1.95 2.68 31.61
C ASP A 213 1.59 1.57 32.60
N GLY A 214 1.07 0.44 32.14
CA GLY A 214 0.92 -0.78 32.94
C GLY A 214 2.27 -1.31 33.42
N ILE A 215 3.23 -1.44 32.49
CA ILE A 215 4.58 -1.95 32.78
C ILE A 215 5.33 -1.05 33.76
N LYS A 216 5.21 0.29 33.66
CA LYS A 216 5.87 1.23 34.58
C LYS A 216 5.43 1.02 36.04
N LYS A 217 4.28 0.42 36.28
CA LYS A 217 3.76 0.12 37.62
C LYS A 217 4.25 -1.21 38.20
N LEU A 218 4.96 -2.03 37.43
CA LEU A 218 5.47 -3.32 37.86
C LEU A 218 6.67 -3.14 38.82
N ASP A 219 6.61 -3.63 40.05
CA ASP A 219 7.69 -3.54 41.03
C ASP A 219 8.96 -4.24 40.52
N ARG A 220 8.80 -5.38 39.83
CA ARG A 220 9.91 -6.19 39.32
C ARG A 220 10.31 -5.88 37.88
N ARG A 221 9.82 -4.76 37.32
CA ARG A 221 10.13 -4.33 35.95
C ARG A 221 11.62 -4.34 35.62
N GLN A 222 12.43 -3.85 36.57
CA GLN A 222 13.88 -3.78 36.43
C GLN A 222 14.53 -5.15 36.36
N SER A 223 14.23 -6.02 37.34
CA SER A 223 14.80 -7.38 37.42
C SER A 223 14.33 -8.26 36.25
N ASP A 224 13.07 -8.13 35.82
CA ASP A 224 12.54 -8.85 34.69
C ASP A 224 13.23 -8.38 33.37
N ALA A 225 13.48 -7.07 33.22
CA ALA A 225 14.19 -6.53 32.06
C ALA A 225 15.65 -7.02 31.99
N GLU A 226 16.37 -7.02 33.10
CA GLU A 226 17.73 -7.56 33.20
C GLU A 226 17.78 -9.05 32.83
N LEU A 227 16.84 -9.85 33.34
CA LEU A 227 16.73 -11.27 33.00
C LEU A 227 16.41 -11.50 31.52
N MET A 228 15.53 -10.69 30.91
CA MET A 228 15.21 -10.78 29.49
C MET A 228 16.38 -10.37 28.60
N LEU A 229 17.17 -9.37 28.99
CA LEU A 229 18.39 -8.98 28.30
C LEU A 229 19.42 -10.12 28.31
N GLU A 230 19.64 -10.76 29.45
CA GLU A 230 20.54 -11.91 29.56
C GLU A 230 20.11 -13.09 28.66
N ARG A 231 18.81 -13.39 28.62
CA ARG A 231 18.24 -14.44 27.76
C ARG A 231 18.27 -14.07 26.27
N GLY A 232 18.32 -12.80 25.93
CA GLY A 232 18.33 -12.32 24.56
C GLY A 232 16.95 -12.03 23.98
N ASP A 233 15.89 -12.07 24.77
CA ASP A 233 14.49 -11.93 24.35
C ASP A 233 13.96 -10.49 24.51
N PHE A 234 14.78 -9.58 25.05
CA PHE A 234 14.36 -8.21 25.31
C PHE A 234 14.18 -7.41 23.99
N PRO A 235 13.04 -6.70 23.81
CA PRO A 235 12.80 -5.86 22.64
C PRO A 235 13.52 -4.52 22.78
N LEU A 236 14.74 -4.43 22.26
CA LEU A 236 15.67 -3.31 22.45
C LEU A 236 15.06 -1.93 22.14
N ARG A 237 14.18 -1.82 21.15
CA ARG A 237 13.52 -0.55 20.80
C ARG A 237 12.70 0.09 21.91
N PHE A 238 12.34 -0.69 22.94
CA PHE A 238 11.53 -0.18 24.06
C PHE A 238 12.32 0.10 25.32
N ILE A 239 13.65 -0.12 25.32
CA ILE A 239 14.48 0.08 26.51
C ILE A 239 14.32 1.47 27.14
N GLY A 240 14.28 2.50 26.30
CA GLY A 240 14.09 3.90 26.73
C GLY A 240 12.65 4.26 27.12
N ARG A 241 11.66 3.38 26.85
CA ARG A 241 10.24 3.65 27.12
C ARG A 241 9.73 2.96 28.40
N LEU A 242 10.51 2.06 28.96
CA LEU A 242 10.13 1.26 30.13
C LEU A 242 10.51 1.89 31.46
N ASP A 243 11.08 3.09 31.46
CA ASP A 243 11.51 3.78 32.68
C ASP A 243 12.43 2.90 33.55
N LEU A 244 13.45 2.30 32.92
CA LEU A 244 14.45 1.46 33.56
C LEU A 244 15.56 2.32 34.16
N THR A 245 16.05 1.92 35.33
CA THR A 245 17.24 2.55 35.93
C THR A 245 18.48 1.97 35.28
N PRO A 246 19.39 2.79 34.73
CA PRO A 246 20.63 2.33 34.12
C PRO A 246 21.61 1.85 35.19
N THR A 247 21.55 0.54 35.49
CA THR A 247 22.53 -0.12 36.36
C THR A 247 23.71 -0.64 35.51
N PRO A 248 24.91 -0.83 36.09
CA PRO A 248 26.02 -1.45 35.35
C PRO A 248 25.65 -2.82 34.78
N ALA A 249 24.87 -3.63 35.50
CA ALA A 249 24.39 -4.93 35.03
C ALA A 249 23.48 -4.80 33.82
N LEU A 250 22.53 -3.86 33.84
CA LEU A 250 21.62 -3.61 32.71
C LEU A 250 22.39 -3.09 31.48
N CYS A 251 23.35 -2.18 31.68
CA CYS A 251 24.22 -1.67 30.60
C CYS A 251 25.01 -2.81 29.96
N ASP A 252 25.64 -3.67 30.76
CA ASP A 252 26.46 -4.79 30.27
C ASP A 252 25.61 -5.83 29.52
N SER A 253 24.44 -6.18 30.06
CA SER A 253 23.50 -7.12 29.42
C SER A 253 22.95 -6.56 28.10
N ALA A 254 22.61 -5.27 28.05
CA ALA A 254 22.14 -4.63 26.83
C ALA A 254 23.23 -4.57 25.74
N ARG A 255 24.46 -4.24 26.11
CA ARG A 255 25.62 -4.28 25.20
C ARG A 255 25.90 -5.69 24.69
N ALA A 256 25.87 -6.68 25.57
CA ALA A 256 26.06 -8.09 25.20
C ALA A 256 24.97 -8.53 24.18
N LEU A 257 23.72 -8.13 24.39
CA LEU A 257 22.63 -8.41 23.45
C LEU A 257 22.82 -7.71 22.09
N LEU A 258 23.26 -6.44 22.07
CA LEU A 258 23.58 -5.72 20.84
C LEU A 258 24.68 -6.43 20.04
N ARG A 259 25.77 -6.89 20.70
CA ARG A 259 26.84 -7.68 20.05
C ARG A 259 26.31 -9.01 19.51
N LYS A 260 25.53 -9.74 20.30
CA LYS A 260 24.94 -11.01 19.89
C LYS A 260 24.06 -10.86 18.65
N ARG A 261 23.31 -9.77 18.52
CA ARG A 261 22.40 -9.54 17.38
C ARG A 261 23.12 -9.07 16.13
N VAL A 262 24.21 -8.30 16.22
CA VAL A 262 24.96 -7.84 15.05
C VAL A 262 25.81 -8.96 14.43
N GLN A 263 26.31 -9.88 15.23
CA GLN A 263 27.24 -10.94 14.79
C GLN A 263 26.72 -11.77 13.62
N PRO A 264 25.48 -12.32 13.61
CA PRO A 264 24.97 -13.09 12.48
C PRO A 264 24.75 -12.22 11.22
N LEU A 265 24.53 -10.92 11.38
CA LEU A 265 24.37 -9.99 10.26
C LEU A 265 25.70 -9.67 9.58
N VAL A 266 26.77 -9.55 10.35
CA VAL A 266 28.13 -9.38 9.80
C VAL A 266 28.59 -10.62 9.07
N LEU A 267 28.19 -11.82 9.52
CA LEU A 267 28.55 -13.08 8.89
C LEU A 267 27.69 -13.40 7.65
N ALA A 268 26.50 -12.82 7.54
CA ALA A 268 25.66 -12.95 6.37
C ALA A 268 26.22 -12.08 5.23
N THR A 269 26.24 -12.59 4.01
CA THR A 269 26.61 -11.76 2.86
C THR A 269 25.47 -10.79 2.55
N PRO A 270 25.73 -9.50 2.30
CA PRO A 270 24.71 -8.50 1.96
C PRO A 270 23.83 -8.90 0.77
N GLN A 271 24.37 -9.71 -0.16
CA GLN A 271 23.63 -10.24 -1.33
C GLN A 271 22.55 -11.25 -0.96
N SER A 272 22.59 -11.86 0.24
CA SER A 272 21.59 -12.84 0.68
C SER A 272 20.36 -12.22 1.34
N LYS A 273 20.45 -10.96 1.78
CA LYS A 273 19.35 -10.21 2.43
C LYS A 273 19.44 -8.74 2.05
N PRO A 274 18.38 -8.14 1.49
CA PRO A 274 18.35 -6.70 1.22
C PRO A 274 18.31 -5.91 2.54
N TYR A 275 18.76 -4.64 2.51
CA TYR A 275 18.73 -3.75 3.67
C TYR A 275 17.34 -3.64 4.31
N SER A 276 16.27 -3.70 3.51
CA SER A 276 14.88 -3.69 3.99
C SER A 276 14.58 -4.78 5.03
N ASP A 277 15.23 -5.94 4.93
CA ASP A 277 15.00 -7.09 5.83
C ASP A 277 15.67 -6.91 7.19
N ILE A 278 16.70 -6.06 7.26
CA ILE A 278 17.44 -5.76 8.50
C ILE A 278 17.13 -4.39 9.07
N ALA A 279 16.45 -3.52 8.33
CA ALA A 279 16.18 -2.13 8.71
C ALA A 279 15.51 -2.01 10.09
N GLY A 280 14.56 -2.89 10.40
CA GLY A 280 13.91 -2.94 11.71
C GLY A 280 14.90 -3.28 12.84
N GLN A 281 15.82 -4.21 12.62
CA GLN A 281 16.83 -4.59 13.60
C GLN A 281 17.85 -3.46 13.82
N VAL A 282 18.24 -2.77 12.74
CA VAL A 282 19.11 -1.59 12.81
C VAL A 282 18.43 -0.49 13.62
N TYR A 283 17.16 -0.21 13.34
CA TYR A 283 16.39 0.80 14.08
C TYR A 283 16.29 0.45 15.58
N ASP A 284 15.97 -0.80 15.93
CA ASP A 284 15.89 -1.26 17.31
C ASP A 284 17.24 -1.11 18.04
N ALA A 285 18.33 -1.45 17.35
CA ALA A 285 19.69 -1.30 17.89
C ALA A 285 20.09 0.16 18.08
N LEU A 286 19.83 1.03 17.09
CA LEU A 286 20.12 2.47 17.20
C LEU A 286 19.35 3.11 18.36
N THR A 287 18.08 2.75 18.54
CA THR A 287 17.27 3.25 19.66
C THR A 287 17.86 2.84 21.01
N ALA A 288 18.29 1.58 21.15
CA ALA A 288 18.92 1.11 22.37
C ALA A 288 20.28 1.78 22.63
N MET A 289 21.11 1.95 21.60
CA MET A 289 22.40 2.62 21.73
C MET A 289 22.25 4.08 22.13
N THR A 290 21.28 4.80 21.54
CA THR A 290 20.99 6.20 21.93
C THR A 290 20.62 6.29 23.40
N TRP A 291 19.82 5.34 23.90
CA TRP A 291 19.48 5.28 25.32
C TRP A 291 20.71 5.01 26.19
N LEU A 292 21.50 3.98 25.85
CA LEU A 292 22.73 3.63 26.60
C LEU A 292 23.70 4.80 26.70
N ILE A 293 23.99 5.48 25.59
CA ILE A 293 24.87 6.65 25.54
C ILE A 293 24.29 7.80 26.38
N GLY A 294 23.00 8.02 26.34
CA GLY A 294 22.32 9.07 27.12
C GLY A 294 22.41 8.87 28.64
N TYR A 295 22.78 7.68 29.08
CA TYR A 295 22.96 7.34 30.50
C TYR A 295 24.38 6.91 30.86
N ASP A 296 25.37 7.38 30.10
CA ASP A 296 26.80 7.13 30.31
C ASP A 296 27.20 5.63 30.28
N CYS A 297 26.39 4.77 29.68
CA CYS A 297 26.79 3.41 29.38
C CYS A 297 27.61 3.43 28.09
N ASP A 298 28.91 3.16 28.17
CA ASP A 298 29.78 3.16 26.99
C ASP A 298 29.36 2.06 25.98
N ALA A 299 28.65 2.47 24.94
CA ALA A 299 28.21 1.62 23.83
C ALA A 299 28.91 1.97 22.51
N THR A 300 30.04 2.66 22.54
CA THR A 300 30.74 3.13 21.36
C THR A 300 31.16 1.98 20.43
N ALA A 301 31.69 0.90 20.99
CA ALA A 301 32.13 -0.25 20.22
C ALA A 301 30.93 -0.95 19.49
N GLU A 302 29.79 -1.06 20.17
CA GLU A 302 28.56 -1.62 19.62
C GLU A 302 28.01 -0.71 18.51
N ALA A 303 27.99 0.61 18.72
CA ALA A 303 27.56 1.58 17.72
C ALA A 303 28.39 1.49 16.45
N GLN A 304 29.71 1.42 16.56
CA GLN A 304 30.61 1.28 15.43
C GLN A 304 30.39 -0.05 14.67
N ALA A 305 30.17 -1.16 15.39
CA ALA A 305 29.91 -2.45 14.77
C ALA A 305 28.59 -2.45 13.96
N TRP A 306 27.52 -1.86 14.53
CA TRP A 306 26.23 -1.75 13.86
C TRP A 306 26.27 -0.80 12.66
N GLU A 307 26.97 0.33 12.76
CA GLU A 307 27.16 1.28 11.68
C GLU A 307 27.93 0.65 10.51
N THR A 308 29.04 -0.03 10.80
CA THR A 308 29.86 -0.73 9.79
C THR A 308 29.03 -1.77 9.07
N MET A 309 28.25 -2.57 9.80
CA MET A 309 27.35 -3.57 9.22
C MET A 309 26.27 -2.90 8.35
N ALA A 310 25.59 -1.86 8.85
CA ALA A 310 24.53 -1.18 8.12
C ALA A 310 25.01 -0.55 6.81
N ASN A 311 26.21 0.02 6.80
CA ASN A 311 26.83 0.58 5.60
C ASN A 311 27.15 -0.52 4.58
N ALA A 312 27.68 -1.68 4.99
CA ALA A 312 27.93 -2.80 4.09
C ALA A 312 26.66 -3.29 3.38
N TYR A 313 25.47 -3.18 4.01
CA TYR A 313 24.19 -3.54 3.39
C TYR A 313 23.58 -2.43 2.52
N ARG A 314 23.98 -1.17 2.69
CA ARG A 314 23.51 -0.04 1.85
C ARG A 314 24.28 0.05 0.55
N ASP A 315 25.55 -0.36 0.55
CA ASP A 315 26.46 -0.26 -0.60
C ASP A 315 26.25 -1.40 -1.63
N THR A 316 25.30 -2.31 -1.36
CA THR A 316 24.92 -3.43 -2.25
C THR A 316 23.55 -3.23 -2.84
#